data_bd5669ccd934471762178a5731fa6314
#
_entry.id   bd5669ccd934471762178a5731fa6314
#
_cell.length_a   1.000
_cell.length_b   1.000
_cell.length_c   1.000
_cell.angle_alpha   90.00
_cell.angle_beta   90.00
_cell.angle_gamma   90.00
#
_symmetry.space_group_name_H-M   'P 1'
#
loop_
_entity.id
_entity.type
_entity.pdbx_description
1 polymer ?
#
loop_
_entity_poly.entity_id
_entity_poly.type
_entity_poly.pdbx_seq_one_letter_code
_entity_poly.pdbx_strand_id
1 'polypeptide(L)'
;CLCGLAKSDFGLHPWAGKCTEAEYPEWLWDVAWLRYGPARAGREDWMGLEGVFLACEIEWQESTYNRLEDFLKLTVAVADYRLFIFTIPNTHVAQDARAKIFDELKEVCPGSRGFRYLAIGVPNHPHKPEDGKLPYAAWSL
;
A
#
# COMPACT_ATOMS: atom_id res chain seq x y z
N CYS A 1 -9.43 4.98 -8.71
CA CYS A 1 -8.88 4.71 -7.37
C CYS A 1 -8.49 3.24 -7.25
N LEU A 2 -7.72 2.87 -6.23
CA LEU A 2 -7.26 1.48 -6.03
C LEU A 2 -8.42 0.49 -5.86
N CYS A 3 -9.49 0.89 -5.18
CA CYS A 3 -10.66 0.03 -4.99
C CYS A 3 -11.40 -0.24 -6.31
N GLY A 4 -11.50 0.75 -7.18
CA GLY A 4 -12.10 0.55 -8.51
C GLY A 4 -11.31 -0.44 -9.35
N LEU A 5 -9.99 -0.33 -9.37
CA LEU A 5 -9.11 -1.27 -10.07
C LEU A 5 -9.26 -2.70 -9.55
N ALA A 6 -9.39 -2.88 -8.24
CA ALA A 6 -9.58 -4.22 -7.66
C ALA A 6 -10.79 -4.92 -8.26
N LYS A 7 -11.90 -4.21 -8.38
CA LYS A 7 -13.17 -4.77 -8.92
C LYS A 7 -13.12 -4.97 -10.42
N SER A 8 -12.75 -3.91 -11.16
CA SER A 8 -12.87 -3.90 -12.63
C SER A 8 -11.85 -4.80 -13.31
N ASP A 9 -10.60 -4.76 -12.86
CA ASP A 9 -9.49 -5.34 -13.59
C ASP A 9 -9.05 -6.69 -13.03
N PHE A 10 -9.33 -6.94 -11.73
CA PHE A 10 -8.87 -8.15 -11.05
C PHE A 10 -9.98 -9.01 -10.46
N GLY A 11 -11.23 -8.54 -10.41
CA GLY A 11 -12.35 -9.27 -9.81
C GLY A 11 -12.14 -9.54 -8.31
N LEU A 12 -11.46 -8.62 -7.61
CA LEU A 12 -11.13 -8.72 -6.20
C LEU A 12 -12.05 -7.84 -5.34
N HIS A 13 -12.12 -8.14 -4.07
CA HIS A 13 -12.96 -7.44 -3.10
C HIS A 13 -12.13 -6.41 -2.33
N PRO A 14 -12.29 -5.10 -2.59
CA PRO A 14 -11.55 -4.05 -1.92
C PRO A 14 -12.12 -3.73 -0.53
N TRP A 15 -11.23 -3.64 0.44
CA TRP A 15 -11.47 -3.14 1.79
C TRP A 15 -10.66 -1.87 2.00
N ALA A 16 -11.29 -0.78 2.36
CA ALA A 16 -10.59 0.48 2.63
C ALA A 16 -11.42 1.42 3.49
N GLY A 17 -10.75 2.13 4.39
CA GLY A 17 -11.34 3.26 5.11
C GLY A 17 -11.70 4.39 4.13
N LYS A 18 -12.79 5.09 4.35
CA LYS A 18 -13.18 6.32 3.61
C LYS A 18 -13.18 6.22 2.07
N CYS A 19 -13.21 5.03 1.49
CA CYS A 19 -13.30 4.84 0.04
C CYS A 19 -14.72 4.42 -0.35
N THR A 20 -15.40 5.24 -1.16
CA THR A 20 -16.79 4.98 -1.59
C THR A 20 -16.93 3.76 -2.51
N GLU A 21 -15.85 3.34 -3.15
CA GLU A 21 -15.82 2.17 -4.03
C GLU A 21 -15.39 0.89 -3.31
N ALA A 22 -14.99 0.98 -2.03
CA ALA A 22 -14.72 -0.18 -1.20
C ALA A 22 -16.03 -0.93 -0.91
N GLU A 23 -15.96 -2.25 -0.83
CA GLU A 23 -17.10 -3.07 -0.43
C GLU A 23 -17.28 -3.07 1.09
N TYR A 24 -16.17 -2.95 1.80
CA TYR A 24 -16.11 -3.07 3.25
C TYR A 24 -15.20 -1.99 3.85
N PRO A 25 -15.38 -1.64 5.13
CA PRO A 25 -14.52 -0.70 5.83
C PRO A 25 -13.08 -1.26 5.96
N GLU A 26 -12.18 -0.38 6.34
CA GLU A 26 -10.80 -0.75 6.68
C GLU A 26 -10.76 -1.90 7.70
N TRP A 27 -9.86 -2.84 7.44
CA TRP A 27 -9.70 -4.01 8.32
C TRP A 27 -8.37 -3.96 9.09
N LEU A 28 -7.25 -4.30 8.43
CA LEU A 28 -5.92 -4.32 9.04
C LEU A 28 -4.97 -3.32 8.39
N TRP A 29 -5.25 -2.97 7.14
CA TRP A 29 -4.46 -2.05 6.32
C TRP A 29 -5.37 -0.98 5.73
N ASP A 30 -4.81 0.18 5.40
CA ASP A 30 -5.56 1.28 4.80
C ASP A 30 -6.32 0.86 3.54
N VAL A 31 -5.71 -0.03 2.73
CA VAL A 31 -6.37 -0.70 1.61
C VAL A 31 -5.96 -2.16 1.58
N ALA A 32 -6.92 -3.05 1.42
CA ALA A 32 -6.69 -4.45 1.15
C ALA A 32 -7.54 -4.93 -0.04
N TRP A 33 -6.93 -5.76 -0.91
CA TRP A 33 -7.67 -6.48 -1.94
C TRP A 33 -7.70 -7.95 -1.57
N LEU A 34 -8.91 -8.46 -1.32
CA LEU A 34 -9.11 -9.81 -0.83
C LEU A 34 -9.60 -10.73 -1.94
N ARG A 35 -9.14 -11.97 -1.90
CA ARG A 35 -9.64 -13.06 -2.73
C ARG A 35 -10.51 -13.96 -1.86
N TYR A 36 -11.75 -14.14 -2.30
CA TYR A 36 -12.67 -15.06 -1.67
C TYR A 36 -12.89 -16.28 -2.55
N GLY A 37 -12.91 -17.44 -1.95
CA GLY A 37 -13.25 -18.68 -2.60
C GLY A 37 -14.76 -18.95 -2.61
N PRO A 38 -15.17 -20.06 -3.22
CA PRO A 38 -16.57 -20.46 -3.25
C PRO A 38 -17.11 -20.65 -1.82
N ALA A 39 -18.39 -20.34 -1.65
CA ALA A 39 -19.09 -20.62 -0.41
C ALA A 39 -18.91 -22.09 0.01
N ARG A 40 -18.68 -22.33 1.30
CA ARG A 40 -18.61 -23.70 1.81
C ARG A 40 -20.01 -24.33 1.78
N ALA A 41 -20.08 -25.59 1.42
CA ALA A 41 -21.32 -26.36 1.42
C ALA A 41 -22.04 -26.23 2.78
N GLY A 42 -23.29 -25.82 2.77
CA GLY A 42 -24.10 -25.55 3.97
C GLY A 42 -23.86 -24.19 4.65
N ARG A 43 -23.04 -23.32 4.08
CA ARG A 43 -22.76 -21.96 4.53
C ARG A 43 -22.68 -21.03 3.32
N GLU A 44 -23.75 -20.98 2.53
CA GLU A 44 -23.82 -20.23 1.26
C GLU A 44 -23.65 -18.71 1.43
N ASP A 45 -23.88 -18.20 2.64
CA ASP A 45 -23.66 -16.84 3.08
C ASP A 45 -22.19 -16.54 3.45
N TRP A 46 -21.31 -17.56 3.44
CA TRP A 46 -19.93 -17.44 3.89
C TRP A 46 -18.93 -17.79 2.79
N MET A 47 -18.47 -16.81 2.07
CA MET A 47 -17.30 -16.97 1.21
C MET A 47 -16.05 -17.07 2.09
N GLY A 48 -15.30 -18.15 1.94
CA GLY A 48 -14.04 -18.32 2.67
C GLY A 48 -12.97 -17.36 2.14
N LEU A 49 -12.29 -16.61 3.00
CA LEU A 49 -11.12 -15.86 2.61
C LEU A 49 -10.02 -16.82 2.12
N GLU A 50 -9.62 -16.71 0.86
CA GLU A 50 -8.53 -17.51 0.29
C GLU A 50 -7.17 -16.84 0.47
N GLY A 51 -7.14 -15.52 0.47
CA GLY A 51 -5.90 -14.78 0.65
C GLY A 51 -6.04 -13.28 0.47
N VAL A 52 -4.95 -12.61 0.75
CA VAL A 52 -4.77 -11.17 0.51
C VAL A 52 -3.94 -11.00 -0.75
N PHE A 53 -4.52 -10.43 -1.79
CA PHE A 53 -3.80 -10.14 -3.02
C PHE A 53 -2.90 -8.90 -2.86
N LEU A 54 -3.45 -7.83 -2.28
CA LEU A 54 -2.72 -6.59 -1.98
C LEU A 54 -2.98 -6.16 -0.55
N ALA A 55 -1.92 -5.82 0.17
CA ALA A 55 -1.95 -5.04 1.39
C ALA A 55 -1.29 -3.68 1.12
N CYS A 56 -1.94 -2.59 1.51
CA CYS A 56 -1.44 -1.23 1.30
C CYS A 56 -1.56 -0.41 2.58
N GLU A 57 -0.47 0.28 2.92
CA GLU A 57 -0.42 1.30 3.97
C GLU A 57 -0.12 2.66 3.35
N ILE A 58 -0.70 3.72 3.92
CA ILE A 58 -0.61 5.08 3.40
C ILE A 58 -0.28 6.04 4.55
N GLU A 59 0.98 6.50 4.64
CA GLU A 59 1.43 7.39 5.70
C GLU A 59 1.68 8.81 5.17
N TRP A 60 0.87 9.76 5.64
CA TRP A 60 0.96 11.16 5.23
C TRP A 60 1.79 12.02 6.19
N GLN A 61 2.18 11.52 7.34
CA GLN A 61 3.02 12.26 8.28
C GLN A 61 4.50 12.08 7.92
N GLU A 62 5.28 13.14 8.04
CA GLU A 62 6.73 13.10 7.75
C GLU A 62 7.55 12.45 8.88
N SER A 63 6.91 11.88 9.89
CA SER A 63 7.58 11.21 10.99
C SER A 63 8.24 9.91 10.53
N THR A 64 9.54 9.77 10.77
CA THR A 64 10.27 8.52 10.52
C THR A 64 9.66 7.38 11.33
N TYR A 65 9.28 7.63 12.58
CA TYR A 65 8.66 6.61 13.43
C TYR A 65 7.38 6.06 12.84
N ASN A 66 6.42 6.92 12.49
CA ASN A 66 5.14 6.49 11.92
C ASN A 66 5.33 5.74 10.58
N ARG A 67 6.24 6.26 9.75
CA ARG A 67 6.57 5.62 8.47
C ARG A 67 7.11 4.21 8.64
N LEU A 68 8.01 4.00 9.60
CA LEU A 68 8.55 2.67 9.88
C LEU A 68 7.50 1.77 10.52
N GLU A 69 6.65 2.28 11.42
CA GLU A 69 5.58 1.52 12.04
C GLU A 69 4.60 0.98 11.00
N ASP A 70 4.12 1.83 10.09
CA ASP A 70 3.19 1.42 9.03
C ASP A 70 3.86 0.48 8.01
N PHE A 71 5.12 0.75 7.65
CA PHE A 71 5.86 -0.18 6.80
C PHE A 71 6.05 -1.56 7.44
N LEU A 72 6.31 -1.61 8.75
CA LEU A 72 6.45 -2.87 9.49
C LEU A 72 5.16 -3.70 9.47
N LYS A 73 3.98 -3.09 9.46
CA LYS A 73 2.70 -3.82 9.28
C LYS A 73 2.69 -4.60 7.96
N LEU A 74 3.24 -4.01 6.89
CA LEU A 74 3.34 -4.70 5.60
C LEU A 74 4.35 -5.84 5.63
N THR A 75 5.40 -5.77 6.45
CA THR A 75 6.39 -6.85 6.51
C THR A 75 5.84 -8.14 7.12
N VAL A 76 4.82 -8.03 7.96
CA VAL A 76 4.13 -9.20 8.55
C VAL A 76 2.88 -9.60 7.77
N ALA A 77 2.46 -8.83 6.79
CA ALA A 77 1.31 -9.15 5.95
C ALA A 77 1.59 -10.40 5.11
N VAL A 78 0.67 -11.35 5.11
CA VAL A 78 0.69 -12.48 4.19
C VAL A 78 -0.13 -12.09 2.95
N ALA A 79 0.49 -11.38 2.02
CA ALA A 79 -0.12 -10.87 0.79
C ALA A 79 0.78 -11.15 -0.42
N ASP A 80 0.19 -11.28 -1.62
CA ASP A 80 0.96 -11.46 -2.85
C ASP A 80 1.77 -10.20 -3.18
N TYR A 81 1.17 -9.04 -2.96
CA TYR A 81 1.77 -7.72 -3.19
C TYR A 81 1.61 -6.83 -1.96
N ARG A 82 2.60 -5.97 -1.73
CA ARG A 82 2.62 -4.97 -0.66
C ARG A 82 2.92 -3.62 -1.25
N LEU A 83 2.04 -2.65 -0.97
CA LEU A 83 2.17 -1.28 -1.43
C LEU A 83 2.32 -0.35 -0.24
N PHE A 84 3.36 0.45 -0.22
CA PHE A 84 3.56 1.49 0.75
C PHE A 84 3.56 2.85 0.06
N ILE A 85 2.62 3.72 0.40
CA ILE A 85 2.54 5.09 -0.10
C ILE A 85 2.83 6.03 1.07
N PHE A 86 3.78 6.92 0.93
CA PHE A 86 4.15 7.80 2.03
C PHE A 86 4.64 9.17 1.55
N THR A 87 4.59 10.15 2.45
CA THR A 87 5.11 11.48 2.17
C THR A 87 6.64 11.50 2.20
N ILE A 88 7.21 12.21 1.24
CA ILE A 88 8.63 12.56 1.20
C ILE A 88 8.79 14.08 1.28
N PRO A 89 9.89 14.57 1.87
CA PRO A 89 10.16 16.00 1.91
C PRO A 89 10.12 16.63 0.52
N ASN A 90 9.44 17.77 0.45
CA ASN A 90 9.41 18.57 -0.76
C ASN A 90 10.75 19.27 -0.85
N THR A 91 11.55 19.06 -1.87
CA THR A 91 12.47 20.04 -2.41
C THR A 91 13.77 19.51 -3.03
N HIS A 92 14.44 20.45 -3.66
CA HIS A 92 15.76 20.38 -4.28
C HIS A 92 16.91 19.93 -3.34
N VAL A 93 16.71 19.97 -2.02
CA VAL A 93 17.63 19.45 -0.99
C VAL A 93 17.44 17.95 -0.71
N ALA A 94 16.41 17.36 -1.31
CA ALA A 94 15.83 16.12 -0.82
C ALA A 94 16.32 14.86 -1.54
N GLN A 95 17.27 14.93 -2.45
CA GLN A 95 17.72 13.72 -3.12
C GLN A 95 18.40 12.75 -2.11
N ASP A 96 19.25 13.31 -1.26
CA ASP A 96 19.91 12.54 -0.20
C ASP A 96 18.92 12.09 0.89
N ALA A 97 17.96 12.94 1.26
CA ALA A 97 16.94 12.59 2.23
C ALA A 97 15.99 11.49 1.69
N ARG A 98 15.67 11.52 0.41
CA ARG A 98 14.90 10.47 -0.25
C ARG A 98 15.64 9.15 -0.26
N ALA A 99 16.88 9.15 -0.69
CA ALA A 99 17.73 7.96 -0.68
C ALA A 99 17.81 7.35 0.71
N LYS A 100 18.05 8.18 1.74
CA LYS A 100 18.09 7.74 3.13
C LYS A 100 16.79 7.07 3.59
N ILE A 101 15.63 7.63 3.26
CA ILE A 101 14.34 7.02 3.62
C ILE A 101 14.20 5.63 3.01
N PHE A 102 14.57 5.47 1.74
CA PHE A 102 14.49 4.15 1.10
C PHE A 102 15.50 3.16 1.64
N ASP A 103 16.68 3.61 2.01
CA ASP A 103 17.68 2.77 2.67
C ASP A 103 17.17 2.31 4.05
N GLU A 104 16.55 3.20 4.83
CA GLU A 104 15.89 2.83 6.10
C GLU A 104 14.78 1.78 5.89
N LEU A 105 13.94 1.92 4.86
CA LEU A 105 12.92 0.93 4.55
C LEU A 105 13.52 -0.42 4.12
N LYS A 106 14.61 -0.41 3.37
CA LYS A 106 15.32 -1.64 2.97
C LYS A 106 15.94 -2.36 4.16
N GLU A 107 16.48 -1.64 5.13
CA GLU A 107 17.07 -2.23 6.32
C GLU A 107 16.05 -3.03 7.15
N VAL A 108 14.81 -2.57 7.20
CA VAL A 108 13.73 -3.27 7.93
C VAL A 108 12.95 -4.26 7.06
N CYS A 109 13.19 -4.26 5.76
CA CYS A 109 12.55 -5.19 4.83
C CYS A 109 13.18 -6.59 4.95
N PRO A 110 12.40 -7.63 5.27
CA PRO A 110 12.93 -9.00 5.33
C PRO A 110 13.26 -9.51 3.93
N GLY A 111 14.45 -9.17 3.44
CA GLY A 111 14.90 -9.29 2.05
C GLY A 111 15.04 -10.71 1.47
N SER A 112 14.57 -11.73 2.14
CA SER A 112 14.86 -13.12 1.71
C SER A 112 13.63 -13.99 1.43
N ARG A 113 12.41 -13.45 1.49
CA ARG A 113 11.21 -14.29 1.45
C ARG A 113 10.41 -14.24 0.14
N GLY A 114 10.97 -13.69 -0.93
CA GLY A 114 10.26 -13.60 -2.23
C GLY A 114 9.03 -12.69 -2.20
N PHE A 115 8.92 -11.82 -1.24
CA PHE A 115 7.84 -10.85 -1.14
C PHE A 115 8.06 -9.70 -2.11
N ARG A 116 6.97 -9.21 -2.69
CA ARG A 116 6.99 -8.08 -3.62
C ARG A 116 6.50 -6.84 -2.91
N TYR A 117 7.40 -5.87 -2.74
CA TYR A 117 7.09 -4.57 -2.20
C TYR A 117 7.23 -3.50 -3.27
N LEU A 118 6.29 -2.57 -3.28
CA LEU A 118 6.40 -1.32 -4.01
C LEU A 118 6.25 -0.17 -3.01
N ALA A 119 7.27 0.66 -2.91
CA ALA A 119 7.24 1.87 -2.10
C ALA A 119 7.12 3.09 -2.99
N ILE A 120 6.16 3.96 -2.73
CA ILE A 120 5.90 5.18 -3.49
C ILE A 120 5.98 6.38 -2.55
N GLY A 121 7.02 7.20 -2.74
CA GLY A 121 7.17 8.47 -2.04
C GLY A 121 6.46 9.59 -2.80
N VAL A 122 5.54 10.30 -2.16
CA VAL A 122 4.80 11.44 -2.70
C VAL A 122 5.27 12.71 -1.99
N PRO A 123 5.70 13.77 -2.71
CA PRO A 123 6.10 15.01 -2.09
C PRO A 123 4.99 15.63 -1.26
N ASN A 124 5.33 16.10 -0.07
CA ASN A 124 4.43 16.90 0.74
C ASN A 124 4.22 18.26 0.04
N HIS A 125 3.00 18.66 -0.22
CA HIS A 125 2.65 19.83 -1.03
C HIS A 125 3.22 19.76 -2.47
N PRO A 126 2.71 18.88 -3.31
CA PRO A 126 3.10 18.91 -4.70
C PRO A 126 2.70 20.27 -5.29
N HIS A 127 3.69 21.10 -5.67
CA HIS A 127 3.41 22.19 -6.59
C HIS A 127 2.70 21.54 -7.78
N LYS A 128 1.56 22.12 -8.21
CA LYS A 128 0.91 21.64 -9.43
C LYS A 128 2.00 21.60 -10.52
N PRO A 129 2.38 20.41 -10.98
CA PRO A 129 3.40 20.34 -12.00
C PRO A 129 2.85 21.04 -13.23
N GLU A 130 3.67 21.86 -13.87
CA GLU A 130 3.30 22.57 -15.09
C GLU A 130 2.87 21.60 -16.21
N ASP A 131 3.33 20.35 -16.14
CA ASP A 131 3.04 19.28 -17.10
C ASP A 131 1.93 18.30 -16.65
N GLY A 132 1.28 18.56 -15.52
CA GLY A 132 0.22 17.71 -14.96
C GLY A 132 0.69 16.36 -14.37
N LYS A 133 2.01 16.09 -14.34
CA LYS A 133 2.57 14.87 -13.77
C LYS A 133 2.87 15.06 -12.29
N LEU A 134 2.33 14.20 -11.44
CA LEU A 134 2.70 14.18 -10.03
C LEU A 134 4.15 13.71 -9.89
N PRO A 135 5.02 14.51 -9.24
CA PRO A 135 6.35 14.04 -8.94
C PRO A 135 6.25 12.94 -7.88
N TYR A 136 6.57 11.74 -8.25
CA TYR A 136 6.67 10.61 -7.32
C TYR A 136 7.97 9.86 -7.54
N ALA A 137 8.39 9.12 -6.56
CA ALA A 137 9.48 8.18 -6.68
C ALA A 137 8.99 6.80 -6.24
N ALA A 138 9.23 5.78 -7.05
CA ALA A 138 8.79 4.41 -6.78
C ALA A 138 9.99 3.46 -6.80
N TRP A 139 10.01 2.51 -5.85
CA TRP A 139 11.05 1.50 -5.73
C TRP A 139 10.42 0.12 -5.52
N SER A 140 10.99 -0.86 -6.17
CA SER A 140 10.80 -2.25 -5.82
C SER A 140 11.83 -2.62 -4.75
N LEU A 141 11.37 -3.11 -3.62
CA LEU A 141 12.19 -3.56 -2.50
C LEU A 141 12.28 -5.08 -2.49
#